data_75c0cba382e22cf336fa26a68c8fc879
#
_entry.id   75c0cba382e22cf336fa26a68c8fc879
#
_cell.length_a   1.000
_cell.length_b   1.000
_cell.length_c   1.000
_cell.angle_alpha   90.00
_cell.angle_beta   90.00
_cell.angle_gamma   90.00
#
_symmetry.space_group_name_H-M   'P 1'
#
loop_
_entity.id
_entity.type
_entity.pdbx_description
1 polymer ?
#
loop_
_entity_poly.entity_id
_entity_poly.type
_entity_poly.pdbx_seq_one_letter_code
_entity_poly.pdbx_strand_id
1 'polypeptide(L)'
;MRVRLAARGIRGEVVDSYRYAASLFSKVVSDGYIGMVRTIPQLYGFIYDRAERATAAGGFRVWASEFTARNIRGLMERLRPSAVVCTHAFPCGVMSAYKRLYDPTLPVMGIVTDFVVHPFWIYRNVDAYAVATPEIRAALIGRGIEPERIGVDGIPVDPRFGIGPHDRGALREALGLPREGAVALVMGGGLGLGPLAVTVRALARTTVPVTPVVIVGKNRRLERRIAEEARAGGGEVRVLGFVENVFDWMHAADVLVTKPGGLTTSEALAAGVPLVLLRPLPGQEERNARYLVSRGAALRATRGADLVRVVDGVLHDAGTAARVRAGAAQLAHPDAAERIAARIAALTQTALSA
;
A
#
# COMPACT_ATOMS: atom_id res chain seq x y z
N MET A 1 -2.46 -0.80 13.19
CA MET A 1 -2.71 0.49 13.88
C MET A 1 -3.64 0.35 15.10
N ARG A 2 -4.90 -0.09 14.96
CA ARG A 2 -5.85 -0.20 16.10
C ARG A 2 -5.29 -0.94 17.31
N VAL A 3 -4.63 -2.09 17.10
CA VAL A 3 -4.00 -2.88 18.19
C VAL A 3 -2.94 -2.06 18.93
N ARG A 4 -2.12 -1.28 18.22
CA ARG A 4 -1.06 -0.46 18.82
C ARG A 4 -1.62 0.74 19.59
N LEU A 5 -2.72 1.32 19.11
CA LEU A 5 -3.45 2.37 19.84
C LEU A 5 -4.11 1.82 21.10
N ALA A 6 -4.74 0.64 21.01
CA ALA A 6 -5.35 -0.02 22.18
C ALA A 6 -4.34 -0.35 23.28
N ALA A 7 -3.12 -0.79 22.91
CA ALA A 7 -2.02 -0.99 23.86
C ALA A 7 -1.57 0.29 24.58
N ARG A 8 -1.94 1.47 24.04
CA ARG A 8 -1.69 2.79 24.65
C ARG A 8 -2.94 3.40 25.31
N GLY A 9 -3.98 2.59 25.52
CA GLY A 9 -5.25 3.04 26.11
C GLY A 9 -6.12 3.89 25.18
N ILE A 10 -5.79 3.97 23.88
CA ILE A 10 -6.51 4.79 22.89
C ILE A 10 -7.50 3.90 22.12
N ARG A 11 -8.79 4.20 22.24
CA ARG A 11 -9.84 3.54 21.47
C ARG A 11 -9.87 4.11 20.04
N GLY A 12 -9.64 3.25 19.04
CA GLY A 12 -9.68 3.61 17.63
C GLY A 12 -10.92 3.04 16.92
N GLU A 13 -11.67 3.90 16.23
CA GLU A 13 -12.76 3.51 15.33
C GLU A 13 -12.37 3.71 13.87
N VAL A 14 -12.73 2.76 13.01
CA VAL A 14 -12.44 2.82 11.57
C VAL A 14 -13.69 3.20 10.82
N VAL A 15 -13.60 4.29 10.08
CA VAL A 15 -14.70 4.87 9.31
C VAL A 15 -14.35 4.86 7.81
N ASP A 16 -15.26 4.35 6.99
CA ASP A 16 -15.18 4.49 5.54
C ASP A 16 -15.79 5.85 5.14
N SER A 17 -14.92 6.82 4.86
CA SER A 17 -15.31 8.18 4.49
C SER A 17 -16.06 8.28 3.16
N TYR A 18 -15.89 7.30 2.26
CA TYR A 18 -16.58 7.29 0.98
C TYR A 18 -18.09 7.08 1.11
N ARG A 19 -18.55 6.49 2.22
CA ARG A 19 -19.98 6.35 2.52
C ARG A 19 -20.68 7.68 2.75
N TYR A 20 -19.94 8.74 3.07
CA TYR A 20 -20.44 10.10 3.33
C TYR A 20 -20.25 11.03 2.13
N ALA A 21 -19.53 10.59 1.10
CA ALA A 21 -19.42 11.31 -0.16
C ALA A 21 -20.75 11.30 -0.91
N ALA A 22 -20.99 12.30 -1.78
CA ALA A 22 -22.17 12.31 -2.64
C ALA A 22 -22.28 10.99 -3.41
N SER A 23 -23.50 10.45 -3.56
CA SER A 23 -23.73 9.14 -4.22
C SER A 23 -23.18 9.09 -5.65
N LEU A 24 -23.22 10.23 -6.36
CA LEU A 24 -22.61 10.38 -7.68
C LEU A 24 -21.07 10.34 -7.59
N PHE A 25 -20.47 10.97 -6.57
CA PHE A 25 -19.03 10.99 -6.35
C PHE A 25 -18.51 9.60 -5.89
N SER A 26 -19.24 8.91 -5.01
CA SER A 26 -18.88 7.56 -4.58
C SER A 26 -18.94 6.56 -5.74
N LYS A 27 -19.94 6.64 -6.63
CA LYS A 27 -20.03 5.81 -7.84
C LYS A 27 -18.94 6.18 -8.87
N VAL A 28 -18.68 7.45 -9.11
CA VAL A 28 -17.64 7.89 -10.04
C VAL A 28 -16.24 7.57 -9.51
N VAL A 29 -16.00 7.65 -8.21
CA VAL A 29 -14.68 7.35 -7.61
C VAL A 29 -14.51 5.85 -7.36
N SER A 30 -15.52 5.09 -6.90
CA SER A 30 -15.36 3.65 -6.68
C SER A 30 -15.53 2.83 -7.96
N ASP A 31 -16.63 2.99 -8.67
CA ASP A 31 -16.93 2.18 -9.85
C ASP A 31 -16.26 2.75 -11.10
N GLY A 32 -16.22 4.08 -11.23
CA GLY A 32 -15.54 4.78 -12.31
C GLY A 32 -14.02 4.64 -12.22
N TYR A 33 -13.44 4.73 -11.02
CA TYR A 33 -12.02 4.50 -10.77
C TYR A 33 -11.63 3.05 -11.12
N ILE A 34 -12.32 2.06 -10.53
CA ILE A 34 -12.03 0.65 -10.79
C ILE A 34 -12.31 0.30 -12.26
N GLY A 35 -13.38 0.82 -12.83
CA GLY A 35 -13.72 0.66 -14.24
C GLY A 35 -12.67 1.27 -15.17
N MET A 36 -12.28 2.52 -14.96
CA MET A 36 -11.28 3.24 -15.76
C MET A 36 -9.89 2.62 -15.65
N VAL A 37 -9.47 2.23 -14.44
CA VAL A 37 -8.20 1.53 -14.20
C VAL A 37 -8.18 0.18 -14.91
N ARG A 38 -9.33 -0.52 -15.02
CA ARG A 38 -9.43 -1.81 -15.70
C ARG A 38 -9.50 -1.69 -17.22
N THR A 39 -10.19 -0.67 -17.76
CA THR A 39 -10.50 -0.56 -19.19
C THR A 39 -9.55 0.36 -19.95
N ILE A 40 -9.16 1.51 -19.37
CA ILE A 40 -8.34 2.53 -20.05
C ILE A 40 -7.31 3.12 -19.05
N PRO A 41 -6.30 2.34 -18.61
CA PRO A 41 -5.32 2.80 -17.62
C PRO A 41 -4.50 4.03 -18.06
N GLN A 42 -4.29 4.22 -19.38
CA GLN A 42 -3.59 5.39 -19.91
C GLN A 42 -4.40 6.69 -19.73
N LEU A 43 -5.73 6.63 -19.87
CA LEU A 43 -6.61 7.77 -19.65
C LEU A 43 -6.62 8.16 -18.17
N TYR A 44 -6.59 7.17 -17.28
CA TYR A 44 -6.44 7.40 -15.83
C TYR A 44 -5.14 8.16 -15.52
N GLY A 45 -4.00 7.69 -16.05
CA GLY A 45 -2.71 8.36 -15.88
C GLY A 45 -2.72 9.80 -16.39
N PHE A 46 -3.29 10.03 -17.57
CA PHE A 46 -3.42 11.36 -18.15
C PHE A 46 -4.30 12.29 -17.30
N ILE A 47 -5.45 11.80 -16.83
CA ILE A 47 -6.36 12.57 -15.94
C ILE A 47 -5.67 12.84 -14.60
N TYR A 48 -4.95 11.85 -14.05
CA TYR A 48 -4.21 11.98 -12.80
C TYR A 48 -3.12 13.05 -12.89
N ASP A 49 -2.28 13.02 -13.94
CA ASP A 49 -1.20 14.00 -14.17
C ASP A 49 -1.76 15.39 -14.53
N ARG A 50 -2.89 15.44 -15.24
CA ARG A 50 -3.54 16.71 -15.56
C ARG A 50 -4.25 17.32 -14.35
N ALA A 51 -4.84 16.52 -13.48
CA ALA A 51 -5.42 16.97 -12.21
C ALA A 51 -4.35 17.53 -11.26
N GLU A 52 -3.12 17.05 -11.36
CA GLU A 52 -1.96 17.59 -10.63
C GLU A 52 -1.60 19.03 -11.08
N ARG A 53 -1.80 19.34 -12.37
CA ARG A 53 -1.42 20.62 -12.99
C ARG A 53 -2.57 21.63 -13.07
N ALA A 54 -3.83 21.19 -12.95
CA ALA A 54 -4.99 22.03 -13.21
C ALA A 54 -5.51 22.70 -11.94
N THR A 55 -5.46 24.02 -11.90
CA THR A 55 -6.14 24.86 -10.90
C THR A 55 -7.66 24.63 -10.86
N ALA A 56 -8.29 24.28 -11.99
CA ALA A 56 -9.73 23.98 -12.08
C ALA A 56 -10.14 22.69 -11.31
N ALA A 57 -9.27 21.67 -11.27
CA ALA A 57 -9.50 20.48 -10.45
C ALA A 57 -9.46 20.80 -8.95
N GLY A 58 -8.82 21.90 -8.55
CA GLY A 58 -8.80 22.40 -7.18
C GLY A 58 -10.19 22.78 -6.66
N GLY A 59 -10.99 23.49 -7.46
CA GLY A 59 -12.33 23.92 -7.09
C GLY A 59 -13.30 22.77 -6.85
N PHE A 60 -13.33 21.78 -7.77
CA PHE A 60 -14.17 20.58 -7.59
C PHE A 60 -13.76 19.77 -6.37
N ARG A 61 -12.46 19.60 -6.13
CA ARG A 61 -11.94 18.90 -4.95
C ARG A 61 -12.34 19.60 -3.65
N VAL A 62 -12.20 20.92 -3.59
CA VAL A 62 -12.62 21.71 -2.42
C VAL A 62 -14.10 21.53 -2.18
N TRP A 63 -14.93 21.69 -3.21
CA TRP A 63 -16.37 21.47 -3.14
C TRP A 63 -16.74 20.07 -2.65
N ALA A 64 -16.13 19.02 -3.22
CA ALA A 64 -16.37 17.63 -2.83
C ALA A 64 -15.98 17.38 -1.36
N SER A 65 -14.86 17.97 -0.92
CA SER A 65 -14.39 17.87 0.46
C SER A 65 -15.33 18.59 1.42
N GLU A 66 -15.79 19.79 1.08
CA GLU A 66 -16.75 20.55 1.89
C GLU A 66 -18.12 19.89 1.95
N PHE A 67 -18.62 19.39 0.82
CA PHE A 67 -19.88 18.64 0.79
C PHE A 67 -19.83 17.41 1.68
N THR A 68 -18.74 16.63 1.59
CA THR A 68 -18.54 15.44 2.42
C THR A 68 -18.34 15.81 3.90
N ALA A 69 -17.66 16.94 4.20
CA ALA A 69 -17.49 17.44 5.55
C ALA A 69 -18.84 17.79 6.22
N ARG A 70 -19.80 18.32 5.46
CA ARG A 70 -21.16 18.55 5.96
C ARG A 70 -21.87 17.24 6.29
N ASN A 71 -21.75 16.23 5.42
CA ASN A 71 -22.40 14.94 5.62
C ASN A 71 -21.80 14.12 6.78
N ILE A 72 -20.50 14.28 7.07
CA ILE A 72 -19.82 13.58 8.17
C ILE A 72 -20.05 14.26 9.52
N ARG A 73 -20.63 15.45 9.55
CA ARG A 73 -20.82 16.26 10.77
C ARG A 73 -21.55 15.49 11.87
N GLY A 74 -22.67 14.87 11.59
CA GLY A 74 -23.42 14.09 12.57
C GLY A 74 -22.65 12.88 13.12
N LEU A 75 -21.74 12.30 12.32
CA LEU A 75 -20.82 11.27 12.81
C LEU A 75 -19.81 11.85 13.80
N MET A 76 -19.22 13.00 13.47
CA MET A 76 -18.24 13.67 14.33
C MET A 76 -18.85 14.11 15.67
N GLU A 77 -20.06 14.67 15.65
CA GLU A 77 -20.82 15.05 16.84
C GLU A 77 -21.15 13.85 17.74
N ARG A 78 -21.44 12.68 17.14
CA ARG A 78 -21.71 11.44 17.87
C ARG A 78 -20.44 10.81 18.45
N LEU A 79 -19.35 10.74 17.66
CA LEU A 79 -18.10 10.08 18.06
C LEU A 79 -17.27 10.96 18.99
N ARG A 80 -17.32 12.28 18.85
CA ARG A 80 -16.49 13.26 19.56
C ARG A 80 -15.02 12.81 19.67
N PRO A 81 -14.35 12.56 18.53
CA PRO A 81 -13.00 12.03 18.56
C PRO A 81 -12.00 13.05 19.09
N SER A 82 -11.04 12.62 19.92
CA SER A 82 -9.92 13.44 20.38
C SER A 82 -8.91 13.72 19.24
N ALA A 83 -8.89 12.93 18.18
CA ALA A 83 -8.11 13.16 16.97
C ALA A 83 -8.68 12.34 15.80
N VAL A 84 -8.41 12.78 14.58
CA VAL A 84 -8.75 12.03 13.35
C VAL A 84 -7.50 11.69 12.58
N VAL A 85 -7.40 10.42 12.16
CA VAL A 85 -6.27 9.92 11.37
C VAL A 85 -6.77 9.53 9.98
N CYS A 86 -6.17 10.13 8.96
CA CYS A 86 -6.51 9.93 7.56
C CYS A 86 -5.47 9.06 6.88
N THR A 87 -5.86 7.90 6.37
CA THR A 87 -4.98 6.96 5.66
C THR A 87 -5.11 7.04 4.13
N HIS A 88 -5.81 8.07 3.64
CA HIS A 88 -5.97 8.36 2.22
C HIS A 88 -6.12 9.87 2.00
N ALA A 89 -5.71 10.36 0.82
CA ALA A 89 -5.73 11.80 0.50
C ALA A 89 -7.14 12.43 0.53
N PHE A 90 -8.17 11.69 0.10
CA PHE A 90 -9.54 12.20 0.09
C PHE A 90 -10.07 12.49 1.51
N PRO A 91 -10.07 11.56 2.47
CA PRO A 91 -10.47 11.89 3.84
C PRO A 91 -9.59 12.97 4.48
N CYS A 92 -8.31 13.07 4.11
CA CYS A 92 -7.47 14.16 4.58
C CYS A 92 -8.01 15.53 4.14
N GLY A 93 -8.45 15.66 2.88
CA GLY A 93 -9.13 16.85 2.38
C GLY A 93 -10.48 17.13 3.05
N VAL A 94 -11.26 16.08 3.30
CA VAL A 94 -12.54 16.19 4.01
C VAL A 94 -12.33 16.71 5.43
N MET A 95 -11.35 16.17 6.16
CA MET A 95 -11.08 16.63 7.54
C MET A 95 -10.43 18.01 7.57
N SER A 96 -9.63 18.37 6.56
CA SER A 96 -9.15 19.74 6.38
C SER A 96 -10.33 20.73 6.19
N ALA A 97 -11.33 20.35 5.40
CA ALA A 97 -12.55 21.16 5.24
C ALA A 97 -13.40 21.19 6.53
N TYR A 98 -13.54 20.06 7.22
CA TYR A 98 -14.27 19.97 8.48
C TYR A 98 -13.68 20.88 9.55
N LYS A 99 -12.36 20.88 9.74
CA LYS A 99 -11.66 21.82 10.64
C LYS A 99 -12.01 23.26 10.34
N ARG A 100 -11.94 23.65 9.07
CA ARG A 100 -12.22 25.05 8.66
C ARG A 100 -13.66 25.45 8.91
N LEU A 101 -14.62 24.54 8.71
CA LEU A 101 -16.06 24.84 8.75
C LEU A 101 -16.68 24.69 10.14
N TYR A 102 -16.19 23.76 10.97
CA TYR A 102 -16.90 23.33 12.18
C TYR A 102 -16.05 23.27 13.44
N ASP A 103 -14.83 22.76 13.36
CA ASP A 103 -13.99 22.57 14.54
C ASP A 103 -12.51 22.77 14.21
N PRO A 104 -12.00 24.01 14.29
CA PRO A 104 -10.59 24.31 14.01
C PRO A 104 -9.62 23.68 15.00
N THR A 105 -10.09 23.26 16.18
CA THR A 105 -9.25 22.71 17.26
C THR A 105 -9.04 21.20 17.13
N LEU A 106 -9.88 20.49 16.35
CA LEU A 106 -9.79 19.04 16.18
C LEU A 106 -8.45 18.64 15.57
N PRO A 107 -7.61 17.83 16.26
CA PRO A 107 -6.37 17.35 15.71
C PRO A 107 -6.59 16.39 14.52
N VAL A 108 -5.90 16.65 13.42
CA VAL A 108 -5.94 15.81 12.22
C VAL A 108 -4.55 15.38 11.83
N MET A 109 -4.35 14.08 11.61
CA MET A 109 -3.10 13.51 11.12
C MET A 109 -3.29 12.82 9.77
N GLY A 110 -2.41 13.10 8.81
CA GLY A 110 -2.31 12.38 7.54
C GLY A 110 -1.23 11.30 7.60
N ILE A 111 -1.57 10.07 7.23
CA ILE A 111 -0.59 8.99 7.02
C ILE A 111 -0.48 8.74 5.52
N VAL A 112 0.62 9.17 4.92
CA VAL A 112 0.88 8.99 3.49
C VAL A 112 1.32 7.55 3.24
N THR A 113 0.50 6.79 2.51
CA THR A 113 0.69 5.35 2.27
C THR A 113 1.34 5.03 0.93
N ASP A 114 2.19 5.91 0.44
CA ASP A 114 2.97 5.81 -0.79
C ASP A 114 4.41 6.29 -0.57
N PHE A 115 5.32 5.91 -1.46
CA PHE A 115 6.74 6.34 -1.42
C PHE A 115 7.00 7.70 -2.09
N VAL A 116 5.98 8.24 -2.76
CA VAL A 116 6.00 9.58 -3.37
C VAL A 116 4.68 10.27 -3.04
N VAL A 117 4.73 11.54 -2.62
CA VAL A 117 3.51 12.25 -2.24
C VAL A 117 2.81 12.84 -3.46
N HIS A 118 1.49 12.69 -3.51
CA HIS A 118 0.63 13.43 -4.43
C HIS A 118 0.16 14.75 -3.78
N PRO A 119 0.03 15.86 -4.53
CA PRO A 119 -0.44 17.14 -4.00
C PRO A 119 -1.77 17.07 -3.24
N PHE A 120 -2.58 16.06 -3.50
CA PHE A 120 -3.88 15.86 -2.83
C PHE A 120 -3.76 15.48 -1.34
N TRP A 121 -2.57 15.20 -0.85
CA TRP A 121 -2.32 14.98 0.57
C TRP A 121 -2.06 16.29 1.36
N ILE A 122 -1.77 17.39 0.68
CA ILE A 122 -1.15 18.57 1.28
C ILE A 122 -2.19 19.61 1.68
N TYR A 123 -2.35 19.77 2.99
CA TYR A 123 -3.24 20.75 3.61
C TYR A 123 -2.55 21.39 4.81
N ARG A 124 -2.47 22.72 4.84
CA ARG A 124 -1.75 23.48 5.89
C ARG A 124 -2.38 23.38 7.28
N ASN A 125 -3.67 23.08 7.37
CA ASN A 125 -4.40 22.93 8.63
C ASN A 125 -4.48 21.47 9.12
N VAL A 126 -3.74 20.55 8.52
CA VAL A 126 -3.48 19.20 9.07
C VAL A 126 -2.32 19.32 10.06
N ASP A 127 -2.52 18.82 11.27
CA ASP A 127 -1.62 19.08 12.41
C ASP A 127 -0.38 18.18 12.40
N ALA A 128 -0.48 16.99 11.81
CA ALA A 128 0.66 16.08 11.70
C ALA A 128 0.61 15.24 10.42
N TYR A 129 1.80 14.84 9.95
CA TYR A 129 1.97 13.90 8.85
C TYR A 129 2.95 12.79 9.23
N ALA A 130 2.59 11.54 8.96
CA ALA A 130 3.53 10.42 8.88
C ALA A 130 3.80 10.11 7.42
N VAL A 131 5.07 10.06 7.03
CA VAL A 131 5.48 9.84 5.65
C VAL A 131 6.50 8.71 5.54
N ALA A 132 6.59 8.09 4.36
CA ALA A 132 7.45 6.95 4.14
C ALA A 132 8.92 7.34 3.97
N THR A 133 9.22 8.54 3.46
CA THR A 133 10.55 8.87 2.96
C THR A 133 10.95 10.31 3.30
N PRO A 134 12.27 10.59 3.45
CA PRO A 134 12.77 11.96 3.60
C PRO A 134 12.42 12.87 2.42
N GLU A 135 12.29 12.32 1.21
CA GLU A 135 11.92 13.08 0.01
C GLU A 135 10.47 13.57 0.09
N ILE A 136 9.56 12.75 0.64
CA ILE A 136 8.19 13.22 0.90
C ILE A 136 8.20 14.34 1.94
N ARG A 137 8.99 14.19 3.01
CA ARG A 137 9.14 15.24 4.03
C ARG A 137 9.62 16.55 3.39
N ALA A 138 10.65 16.50 2.58
CA ALA A 138 11.17 17.67 1.87
C ALA A 138 10.12 18.30 0.94
N ALA A 139 9.34 17.47 0.22
CA ALA A 139 8.28 17.94 -0.66
C ALA A 139 7.12 18.62 0.10
N LEU A 140 6.78 18.16 1.31
CA LEU A 140 5.78 18.78 2.18
C LEU A 140 6.29 20.13 2.72
N ILE A 141 7.53 20.20 3.19
CA ILE A 141 8.18 21.43 3.65
C ILE A 141 8.20 22.47 2.53
N GLY A 142 8.61 22.08 1.32
CA GLY A 142 8.62 22.95 0.13
C GLY A 142 7.24 23.50 -0.26
N ARG A 143 6.16 22.97 0.33
CA ARG A 143 4.77 23.43 0.13
C ARG A 143 4.17 24.10 1.38
N GLY A 144 5.03 24.44 2.35
CA GLY A 144 4.70 25.25 3.51
C GLY A 144 4.09 24.49 4.67
N ILE A 145 4.39 23.18 4.79
CA ILE A 145 4.12 22.43 6.03
C ILE A 145 5.34 22.53 6.93
N GLU A 146 5.13 22.89 8.20
CA GLU A 146 6.21 23.04 9.17
C GLU A 146 6.93 21.68 9.40
N PRO A 147 8.28 21.70 9.47
CA PRO A 147 9.10 20.48 9.61
C PRO A 147 8.74 19.61 10.80
N GLU A 148 8.30 20.23 11.91
CA GLU A 148 7.96 19.59 13.19
C GLU A 148 6.69 18.75 13.08
N ARG A 149 5.80 19.11 12.17
CA ARG A 149 4.56 18.36 11.89
C ARG A 149 4.79 17.10 11.08
N ILE A 150 6.00 16.88 10.53
CA ILE A 150 6.25 15.78 9.57
C ILE A 150 7.23 14.77 10.16
N GLY A 151 6.75 13.56 10.45
CA GLY A 151 7.58 12.41 10.83
C GLY A 151 7.86 11.49 9.65
N VAL A 152 9.12 11.11 9.47
CA VAL A 152 9.52 10.04 8.57
C VAL A 152 9.38 8.72 9.32
N ASP A 153 8.15 8.25 9.44
CA ASP A 153 7.80 7.11 10.30
C ASP A 153 7.65 5.80 9.50
N GLY A 154 7.60 5.89 8.17
CA GLY A 154 7.32 4.76 7.29
C GLY A 154 5.82 4.60 7.01
N ILE A 155 5.49 3.60 6.18
CA ILE A 155 4.10 3.16 5.95
C ILE A 155 3.77 2.08 6.99
N PRO A 156 2.65 2.22 7.75
CA PRO A 156 2.35 1.29 8.82
C PRO A 156 2.00 -0.10 8.30
N VAL A 157 2.78 -1.09 8.68
CA VAL A 157 2.57 -2.51 8.40
C VAL A 157 2.38 -3.30 9.71
N ASP A 158 1.96 -4.54 9.61
CA ASP A 158 1.93 -5.42 10.78
C ASP A 158 3.39 -5.75 11.19
N PRO A 159 3.77 -5.58 12.46
CA PRO A 159 5.13 -5.86 12.91
C PRO A 159 5.63 -7.27 12.63
N ARG A 160 4.72 -8.23 12.46
CA ARG A 160 5.06 -9.62 12.11
C ARG A 160 5.77 -9.75 10.78
N PHE A 161 5.63 -8.77 9.85
CA PHE A 161 6.44 -8.72 8.64
C PHE A 161 7.93 -8.51 8.91
N GLY A 162 8.29 -7.83 10.01
CA GLY A 162 9.69 -7.63 10.40
C GLY A 162 10.26 -8.76 11.27
N ILE A 163 9.47 -9.76 11.63
CA ILE A 163 9.88 -10.88 12.49
C ILE A 163 9.93 -12.15 11.66
N GLY A 164 11.12 -12.48 11.15
CA GLY A 164 11.33 -13.70 10.38
C GLY A 164 11.17 -14.98 11.22
N PRO A 165 10.88 -16.12 10.60
CA PRO A 165 10.79 -17.41 11.27
C PRO A 165 12.16 -17.90 11.73
N HIS A 166 12.19 -18.63 12.83
CA HIS A 166 13.41 -19.31 13.31
C HIS A 166 13.86 -20.44 12.34
N ASP A 167 12.90 -21.18 11.79
CA ASP A 167 13.11 -22.19 10.75
C ASP A 167 12.16 -21.94 9.58
N ARG A 168 12.73 -21.48 8.45
CA ARG A 168 11.98 -21.22 7.22
C ARG A 168 11.46 -22.51 6.58
N GLY A 169 12.21 -23.61 6.70
CA GLY A 169 11.78 -24.93 6.21
C GLY A 169 10.54 -25.41 6.96
N ALA A 170 10.53 -25.32 8.30
CA ALA A 170 9.37 -25.68 9.09
C ALA A 170 8.16 -24.78 8.78
N LEU A 171 8.36 -23.47 8.57
CA LEU A 171 7.30 -22.58 8.11
C LEU A 171 6.71 -23.02 6.78
N ARG A 172 7.55 -23.38 5.81
CA ARG A 172 7.12 -23.89 4.50
C ARG A 172 6.27 -25.15 4.63
N GLU A 173 6.71 -26.12 5.43
CA GLU A 173 5.95 -27.35 5.71
C GLU A 173 4.58 -27.04 6.33
N ALA A 174 4.53 -26.13 7.31
CA ALA A 174 3.27 -25.70 7.93
C ALA A 174 2.32 -25.02 6.93
N LEU A 175 2.87 -24.34 5.91
CA LEU A 175 2.11 -23.76 4.80
C LEU A 175 1.80 -24.79 3.69
N GLY A 176 2.26 -26.03 3.81
CA GLY A 176 2.13 -27.09 2.81
C GLY A 176 2.97 -26.81 1.55
N LEU A 177 4.12 -26.19 1.71
CA LEU A 177 5.12 -25.97 0.67
C LEU A 177 6.29 -26.94 0.83
N PRO A 178 7.06 -27.21 -0.26
CA PRO A 178 8.31 -27.94 -0.13
C PRO A 178 9.25 -27.23 0.85
N ARG A 179 9.92 -27.99 1.70
CA ARG A 179 10.91 -27.48 2.66
C ARG A 179 12.07 -26.76 1.93
N GLU A 180 12.48 -27.34 0.82
CA GLU A 180 13.54 -26.85 -0.05
C GLU A 180 13.00 -26.45 -1.43
N GLY A 181 13.85 -25.85 -2.25
CA GLY A 181 13.50 -25.35 -3.56
C GLY A 181 13.05 -23.88 -3.54
N ALA A 182 12.82 -23.33 -4.72
CA ALA A 182 12.43 -21.94 -4.89
C ALA A 182 10.92 -21.76 -4.80
N VAL A 183 10.47 -20.77 -4.04
CA VAL A 183 9.07 -20.37 -3.90
C VAL A 183 8.88 -18.95 -4.45
N ALA A 184 8.04 -18.79 -5.47
CA ALA A 184 7.69 -17.50 -6.04
C ALA A 184 6.27 -17.10 -5.60
N LEU A 185 6.18 -16.09 -4.76
CA LEU A 185 4.90 -15.52 -4.33
C LEU A 185 4.41 -14.48 -5.35
N VAL A 186 3.16 -14.59 -5.79
CA VAL A 186 2.53 -13.65 -6.72
C VAL A 186 1.32 -13.01 -6.06
N MET A 187 1.28 -11.68 -6.01
CA MET A 187 0.19 -10.96 -5.35
C MET A 187 -0.36 -9.82 -6.21
N GLY A 188 -1.69 -9.67 -6.22
CA GLY A 188 -2.41 -8.56 -6.87
C GLY A 188 -2.99 -7.52 -5.90
N GLY A 189 -2.54 -7.54 -4.63
CA GLY A 189 -3.16 -6.79 -3.55
C GLY A 189 -4.53 -7.35 -3.17
N GLY A 190 -5.23 -6.69 -2.23
CA GLY A 190 -6.49 -7.18 -1.66
C GLY A 190 -7.63 -7.39 -2.66
N LEU A 191 -7.59 -6.74 -3.82
CA LEU A 191 -8.57 -6.89 -4.91
C LEU A 191 -8.12 -7.84 -6.02
N GLY A 192 -6.93 -8.43 -5.91
CA GLY A 192 -6.39 -9.35 -6.92
C GLY A 192 -6.23 -8.69 -8.30
N LEU A 193 -5.78 -7.43 -8.34
CA LEU A 193 -5.59 -6.71 -9.60
C LEU A 193 -4.25 -7.04 -10.24
N GLY A 194 -4.23 -7.08 -11.58
CA GLY A 194 -3.02 -7.34 -12.35
C GLY A 194 -3.09 -8.64 -13.15
N PRO A 195 -2.04 -8.95 -13.93
CA PRO A 195 -2.01 -10.08 -14.85
C PRO A 195 -1.57 -11.39 -14.16
N LEU A 196 -2.16 -11.73 -12.99
CA LEU A 196 -1.70 -12.84 -12.15
C LEU A 196 -1.61 -14.18 -12.90
N ALA A 197 -2.62 -14.53 -13.69
CA ALA A 197 -2.62 -15.77 -14.48
C ALA A 197 -1.48 -15.79 -15.53
N VAL A 198 -1.22 -14.66 -16.21
CA VAL A 198 -0.11 -14.55 -17.17
C VAL A 198 1.24 -14.63 -16.45
N THR A 199 1.33 -14.06 -15.25
CA THR A 199 2.54 -14.12 -14.41
C THR A 199 2.85 -15.56 -14.02
N VAL A 200 1.86 -16.31 -13.55
CA VAL A 200 2.02 -17.73 -13.19
C VAL A 200 2.50 -18.56 -14.38
N ARG A 201 1.86 -18.39 -15.56
CA ARG A 201 2.32 -19.09 -16.78
C ARG A 201 3.75 -18.73 -17.19
N ALA A 202 4.19 -17.52 -16.93
CA ALA A 202 5.58 -17.12 -17.18
C ALA A 202 6.54 -17.80 -16.21
N LEU A 203 6.19 -17.90 -14.93
CA LEU A 203 7.00 -18.56 -13.90
C LEU A 203 7.23 -20.06 -14.19
N ALA A 204 6.30 -20.73 -14.86
CA ALA A 204 6.49 -22.11 -15.33
C ALA A 204 7.63 -22.28 -16.37
N ARG A 205 8.19 -21.17 -16.87
CA ARG A 205 9.30 -21.15 -17.84
C ARG A 205 10.63 -20.70 -17.25
N THR A 206 10.70 -20.52 -15.93
CA THR A 206 11.96 -20.21 -15.23
C THR A 206 12.92 -21.41 -15.35
N THR A 207 14.21 -21.13 -15.44
CA THR A 207 15.24 -22.16 -15.51
C THR A 207 15.46 -22.81 -14.16
N VAL A 208 15.26 -22.06 -13.07
CA VAL A 208 15.13 -22.63 -11.72
C VAL A 208 13.69 -23.12 -11.55
N PRO A 209 13.46 -24.40 -11.22
CA PRO A 209 12.14 -24.87 -10.86
C PRO A 209 11.59 -24.09 -9.67
N VAL A 210 10.42 -23.47 -9.83
CA VAL A 210 9.77 -22.71 -8.76
C VAL A 210 8.43 -23.30 -8.40
N THR A 211 8.05 -23.24 -7.12
CA THR A 211 6.69 -23.47 -6.64
C THR A 211 5.95 -22.12 -6.63
N PRO A 212 5.03 -21.86 -7.59
CA PRO A 212 4.27 -20.60 -7.59
C PRO A 212 3.17 -20.64 -6.54
N VAL A 213 3.13 -19.61 -5.71
CA VAL A 213 2.03 -19.34 -4.77
C VAL A 213 1.35 -18.07 -5.21
N VAL A 214 0.04 -18.09 -5.40
CA VAL A 214 -0.72 -16.94 -5.89
C VAL A 214 -1.79 -16.54 -4.89
N ILE A 215 -1.71 -15.32 -4.38
CA ILE A 215 -2.73 -14.74 -3.49
C ILE A 215 -3.57 -13.77 -4.32
N VAL A 216 -4.83 -14.15 -4.59
CA VAL A 216 -5.76 -13.35 -5.40
C VAL A 216 -6.67 -12.44 -4.56
N GLY A 217 -6.54 -12.48 -3.22
CA GLY A 217 -7.36 -11.71 -2.32
C GLY A 217 -8.85 -12.07 -2.44
N LYS A 218 -9.73 -11.07 -2.51
CA LYS A 218 -11.18 -11.27 -2.57
C LYS A 218 -11.73 -11.64 -3.95
N ASN A 219 -10.86 -11.86 -4.94
CA ASN A 219 -11.25 -12.12 -6.33
C ASN A 219 -11.50 -13.63 -6.60
N ARG A 220 -12.61 -14.17 -6.11
CA ARG A 220 -12.98 -15.60 -6.25
C ARG A 220 -13.11 -16.08 -7.71
N ARG A 221 -13.42 -15.18 -8.65
CA ARG A 221 -13.48 -15.54 -10.09
C ARG A 221 -12.07 -15.81 -10.62
N LEU A 222 -11.13 -14.98 -10.26
CA LEU A 222 -9.73 -15.15 -10.65
C LEU A 222 -9.09 -16.37 -9.99
N GLU A 223 -9.44 -16.63 -8.72
CA GLU A 223 -9.01 -17.83 -7.98
C GLU A 223 -9.37 -19.11 -8.74
N ARG A 224 -10.65 -19.28 -9.08
CA ARG A 224 -11.14 -20.45 -9.84
C ARG A 224 -10.43 -20.57 -11.19
N ARG A 225 -10.34 -19.47 -11.94
CA ARG A 225 -9.70 -19.48 -13.27
C ARG A 225 -8.24 -19.90 -13.22
N ILE A 226 -7.44 -19.37 -12.28
CA ILE A 226 -6.02 -19.74 -12.15
C ILE A 226 -5.89 -21.21 -11.71
N ALA A 227 -6.74 -21.68 -10.79
CA ALA A 227 -6.75 -23.06 -10.36
C ALA A 227 -7.11 -24.05 -11.47
N GLU A 228 -8.04 -23.69 -12.35
CA GLU A 228 -8.44 -24.47 -13.54
C GLU A 228 -7.31 -24.49 -14.57
N GLU A 229 -6.72 -23.34 -14.90
CA GLU A 229 -5.59 -23.22 -15.83
C GLU A 229 -4.36 -24.02 -15.34
N ALA A 230 -4.08 -23.99 -14.02
CA ALA A 230 -2.97 -24.73 -13.43
C ALA A 230 -3.16 -26.26 -13.56
N ARG A 231 -4.36 -26.77 -13.24
CA ARG A 231 -4.69 -28.18 -13.40
C ARG A 231 -4.57 -28.65 -14.85
N ALA A 232 -5.09 -27.85 -15.78
CA ALA A 232 -5.02 -28.18 -17.22
C ALA A 232 -3.59 -28.19 -17.77
N GLY A 233 -2.69 -27.36 -17.19
CA GLY A 233 -1.29 -27.25 -17.59
C GLY A 233 -0.35 -28.27 -16.93
N GLY A 234 -0.83 -29.12 -16.02
CA GLY A 234 -0.02 -30.11 -15.29
C GLY A 234 1.00 -29.48 -14.30
N GLY A 235 0.92 -28.17 -14.07
CA GLY A 235 1.80 -27.45 -13.17
C GLY A 235 1.27 -27.39 -11.75
N GLU A 236 2.15 -27.57 -10.76
CA GLU A 236 1.80 -27.41 -9.34
C GLU A 236 1.78 -25.91 -8.98
N VAL A 237 0.60 -25.33 -8.89
CA VAL A 237 0.39 -23.91 -8.50
C VAL A 237 -0.53 -23.87 -7.27
N ARG A 238 -0.04 -23.24 -6.21
CA ARG A 238 -0.87 -23.02 -5.03
C ARG A 238 -1.66 -21.71 -5.17
N VAL A 239 -2.96 -21.81 -5.32
CA VAL A 239 -3.86 -20.64 -5.46
C VAL A 239 -4.62 -20.43 -4.17
N LEU A 240 -4.53 -19.20 -3.64
CA LEU A 240 -5.13 -18.79 -2.38
C LEU A 240 -6.04 -17.58 -2.60
N GLY A 241 -7.17 -17.58 -1.95
CA GLY A 241 -8.05 -16.42 -1.84
C GLY A 241 -7.47 -15.32 -0.92
N PHE A 242 -8.33 -14.73 -0.11
CA PHE A 242 -7.91 -13.80 0.95
C PHE A 242 -7.32 -14.60 2.12
N VAL A 243 -6.12 -14.24 2.53
CA VAL A 243 -5.41 -14.83 3.67
C VAL A 243 -5.08 -13.74 4.71
N GLU A 244 -5.08 -14.10 5.98
CA GLU A 244 -4.78 -13.18 7.08
C GLU A 244 -3.29 -13.22 7.47
N ASN A 245 -2.58 -14.29 7.12
CA ASN A 245 -1.18 -14.53 7.43
C ASN A 245 -0.24 -14.26 6.24
N VAL A 246 -0.45 -13.16 5.53
CA VAL A 246 0.40 -12.77 4.38
C VAL A 246 1.89 -12.71 4.76
N PHE A 247 2.21 -12.32 5.99
CA PHE A 247 3.60 -12.28 6.49
C PHE A 247 4.27 -13.66 6.44
N ASP A 248 3.57 -14.74 6.76
CA ASP A 248 4.13 -16.11 6.67
C ASP A 248 4.46 -16.47 5.21
N TRP A 249 3.55 -16.15 4.28
CA TRP A 249 3.76 -16.38 2.85
C TRP A 249 4.92 -15.56 2.28
N MET A 250 5.10 -14.31 2.74
CA MET A 250 6.24 -13.49 2.35
C MET A 250 7.56 -14.03 2.90
N HIS A 251 7.59 -14.48 4.16
CA HIS A 251 8.77 -15.11 4.76
C HIS A 251 9.12 -16.46 4.14
N ALA A 252 8.13 -17.23 3.67
CA ALA A 252 8.34 -18.50 2.97
C ALA A 252 8.90 -18.32 1.54
N ALA A 253 8.66 -17.17 0.91
CA ALA A 253 9.00 -16.91 -0.49
C ALA A 253 10.46 -16.51 -0.71
N ASP A 254 11.05 -16.90 -1.85
CA ASP A 254 12.38 -16.46 -2.32
C ASP A 254 12.28 -15.19 -3.15
N VAL A 255 11.14 -14.96 -3.78
CA VAL A 255 10.85 -13.76 -4.58
C VAL A 255 9.37 -13.43 -4.49
N LEU A 256 9.04 -12.15 -4.35
CA LEU A 256 7.69 -11.64 -4.48
C LEU A 256 7.51 -10.91 -5.80
N VAL A 257 6.52 -11.32 -6.60
CA VAL A 257 6.12 -10.65 -7.83
C VAL A 257 4.78 -9.95 -7.59
N THR A 258 4.77 -8.62 -7.65
CA THR A 258 3.57 -7.84 -7.35
C THR A 258 3.51 -6.51 -8.11
N LYS A 259 2.40 -5.80 -8.02
CA LYS A 259 2.28 -4.40 -8.45
C LYS A 259 2.85 -3.46 -7.36
N PRO A 260 3.32 -2.25 -7.70
CA PRO A 260 3.97 -1.34 -6.75
C PRO A 260 2.98 -0.53 -5.89
N GLY A 261 2.07 -1.22 -5.22
CA GLY A 261 1.18 -0.60 -4.24
C GLY A 261 1.88 -0.35 -2.91
N GLY A 262 1.68 0.81 -2.29
CA GLY A 262 2.42 1.23 -1.12
C GLY A 262 2.41 0.24 0.05
N LEU A 263 1.25 -0.34 0.40
CA LEU A 263 1.16 -1.31 1.51
C LEU A 263 1.92 -2.61 1.21
N THR A 264 1.60 -3.31 0.11
CA THR A 264 2.22 -4.60 -0.21
C THR A 264 3.73 -4.48 -0.38
N THR A 265 4.20 -3.38 -0.97
CA THR A 265 5.65 -3.15 -1.10
C THR A 265 6.30 -2.87 0.24
N SER A 266 5.66 -2.12 1.14
CA SER A 266 6.18 -1.89 2.51
C SER A 266 6.20 -3.16 3.35
N GLU A 267 5.19 -4.02 3.20
CA GLU A 267 5.15 -5.36 3.79
C GLU A 267 6.34 -6.22 3.30
N ALA A 268 6.59 -6.21 1.98
CA ALA A 268 7.71 -6.93 1.37
C ALA A 268 9.08 -6.40 1.83
N LEU A 269 9.24 -5.07 1.92
CA LEU A 269 10.46 -4.46 2.43
C LEU A 269 10.72 -4.89 3.88
N ALA A 270 9.68 -4.88 4.72
CA ALA A 270 9.78 -5.30 6.11
C ALA A 270 10.09 -6.81 6.26
N ALA A 271 9.52 -7.65 5.40
CA ALA A 271 9.78 -9.09 5.36
C ALA A 271 11.14 -9.45 4.74
N GLY A 272 11.82 -8.50 4.08
CA GLY A 272 13.11 -8.74 3.43
C GLY A 272 13.03 -9.68 2.24
N VAL A 273 11.85 -9.90 1.64
CA VAL A 273 11.70 -10.74 0.45
C VAL A 273 12.10 -9.96 -0.80
N PRO A 274 12.95 -10.50 -1.68
CA PRO A 274 13.31 -9.87 -2.95
C PRO A 274 12.08 -9.52 -3.79
N LEU A 275 11.98 -8.26 -4.23
CA LEU A 275 10.79 -7.69 -4.82
C LEU A 275 10.95 -7.47 -6.32
N VAL A 276 10.05 -8.06 -7.11
CA VAL A 276 9.93 -7.84 -8.56
C VAL A 276 8.60 -7.14 -8.83
N LEU A 277 8.67 -5.93 -9.38
CA LEU A 277 7.52 -5.07 -9.66
C LEU A 277 7.03 -5.25 -11.09
N LEU A 278 5.75 -5.53 -11.24
CA LEU A 278 5.09 -5.72 -12.52
C LEU A 278 4.04 -4.65 -12.79
N ARG A 279 4.03 -4.16 -14.03
CA ARG A 279 2.94 -3.36 -14.61
C ARG A 279 2.36 -2.33 -13.64
N PRO A 280 3.12 -1.33 -13.23
CA PRO A 280 2.58 -0.23 -12.44
C PRO A 280 1.42 0.42 -13.20
N LEU A 281 0.37 0.79 -12.49
CA LEU A 281 -0.64 1.68 -13.04
C LEU A 281 -0.03 3.06 -13.24
N PRO A 282 -0.37 3.78 -14.32
CA PRO A 282 0.06 5.16 -14.51
C PRO A 282 -0.29 6.03 -13.29
N GLY A 283 0.54 7.01 -13.00
CA GLY A 283 0.39 7.87 -11.82
C GLY A 283 1.14 7.34 -10.60
N GLN A 284 0.48 7.09 -9.48
CA GLN A 284 1.11 6.81 -8.19
C GLN A 284 1.93 5.51 -8.18
N GLU A 285 1.41 4.43 -8.75
CA GLU A 285 2.13 3.16 -8.77
C GLU A 285 3.41 3.23 -9.62
N GLU A 286 3.39 3.94 -10.75
CA GLU A 286 4.59 4.16 -11.56
C GLU A 286 5.66 4.96 -10.81
N ARG A 287 5.25 5.94 -10.00
CA ARG A 287 6.16 6.73 -9.16
C ARG A 287 6.74 5.89 -8.03
N ASN A 288 5.93 5.08 -7.36
CA ASN A 288 6.39 4.13 -6.34
C ASN A 288 7.41 3.14 -6.94
N ALA A 289 7.12 2.57 -8.14
CA ALA A 289 8.04 1.65 -8.80
C ALA A 289 9.38 2.30 -9.09
N ARG A 290 9.37 3.50 -9.70
CA ARG A 290 10.61 4.22 -9.99
C ARG A 290 11.41 4.52 -8.73
N TYR A 291 10.76 4.93 -7.65
CA TYR A 291 11.43 5.19 -6.39
C TYR A 291 12.11 3.94 -5.84
N LEU A 292 11.37 2.83 -5.71
CA LEU A 292 11.90 1.59 -5.16
C LEU A 292 13.04 1.00 -6.00
N VAL A 293 12.92 1.06 -7.33
CA VAL A 293 13.99 0.59 -8.25
C VAL A 293 15.22 1.49 -8.17
N SER A 294 15.06 2.83 -8.11
CA SER A 294 16.19 3.76 -8.00
C SER A 294 16.97 3.62 -6.69
N ARG A 295 16.33 3.06 -5.64
CA ARG A 295 16.95 2.75 -4.34
C ARG A 295 17.52 1.31 -4.27
N GLY A 296 17.45 0.54 -5.36
CA GLY A 296 17.87 -0.86 -5.38
C GLY A 296 17.01 -1.79 -4.52
N ALA A 297 15.85 -1.33 -4.04
CA ALA A 297 14.95 -2.08 -3.17
C ALA A 297 14.00 -3.01 -3.94
N ALA A 298 13.94 -2.89 -5.26
CA ALA A 298 13.13 -3.72 -6.12
C ALA A 298 13.74 -3.82 -7.52
N LEU A 299 13.41 -4.90 -8.23
CA LEU A 299 13.63 -5.02 -9.66
C LEU A 299 12.31 -4.75 -10.41
N ARG A 300 12.42 -4.32 -11.65
CA ARG A 300 11.26 -4.11 -12.53
C ARG A 300 11.28 -5.14 -13.64
N ALA A 301 10.12 -5.74 -13.89
CA ALA A 301 9.90 -6.58 -15.05
C ALA A 301 8.65 -6.13 -15.82
N THR A 302 8.62 -6.35 -17.12
CA THR A 302 7.45 -6.04 -17.96
C THR A 302 6.46 -7.20 -17.98
N ARG A 303 6.76 -8.25 -18.69
CA ARG A 303 5.98 -9.51 -18.78
C ARG A 303 6.70 -10.55 -19.63
N GLY A 304 6.18 -11.79 -19.65
CA GLY A 304 6.69 -12.85 -20.50
C GLY A 304 8.16 -13.15 -20.24
N ALA A 305 8.99 -13.18 -21.29
CA ALA A 305 10.40 -13.51 -21.18
C ALA A 305 11.21 -12.58 -20.27
N ASP A 306 10.85 -11.29 -20.20
CA ASP A 306 11.52 -10.35 -19.32
C ASP A 306 11.26 -10.67 -17.83
N LEU A 307 10.05 -11.05 -17.48
CA LEU A 307 9.73 -11.51 -16.11
C LEU A 307 10.54 -12.77 -15.76
N VAL A 308 10.58 -13.75 -16.66
CA VAL A 308 11.38 -14.99 -16.47
C VAL A 308 12.83 -14.63 -16.20
N ARG A 309 13.44 -13.81 -17.06
CA ARG A 309 14.84 -13.37 -16.93
C ARG A 309 15.11 -12.68 -15.59
N VAL A 310 14.21 -11.79 -15.14
CA VAL A 310 14.39 -11.06 -13.88
C VAL A 310 14.24 -11.99 -12.67
N VAL A 311 13.27 -12.90 -12.69
CA VAL A 311 13.05 -13.87 -11.61
C VAL A 311 14.21 -14.87 -11.56
N ASP A 312 14.64 -15.42 -12.70
CA ASP A 312 15.81 -16.30 -12.78
C ASP A 312 17.06 -15.60 -12.24
N GLY A 313 17.26 -14.31 -12.57
CA GLY A 313 18.37 -13.52 -12.04
C GLY A 313 18.36 -13.41 -10.51
N VAL A 314 17.20 -13.30 -9.89
CA VAL A 314 17.04 -13.29 -8.42
C VAL A 314 17.33 -14.67 -7.82
N LEU A 315 16.89 -15.74 -8.49
CA LEU A 315 16.96 -17.10 -7.96
C LEU A 315 18.33 -17.76 -8.17
N HIS A 316 19.01 -17.46 -9.29
CA HIS A 316 20.33 -17.99 -9.62
C HIS A 316 21.46 -17.19 -8.99
N ASP A 317 21.34 -15.87 -8.93
CA ASP A 317 22.41 -15.00 -8.43
C ASP A 317 22.11 -14.51 -7.01
N ALA A 318 22.70 -15.20 -6.04
CA ALA A 318 22.63 -14.79 -4.62
C ALA A 318 23.08 -13.33 -4.39
N GLY A 319 24.01 -12.83 -5.20
CA GLY A 319 24.45 -11.42 -5.17
C GLY A 319 23.34 -10.45 -5.59
N THR A 320 22.57 -10.80 -6.61
CA THR A 320 21.39 -10.00 -7.02
C THR A 320 20.32 -9.99 -5.94
N ALA A 321 19.98 -11.16 -5.37
CA ALA A 321 19.04 -11.24 -4.26
C ALA A 321 19.52 -10.46 -3.03
N ALA A 322 20.81 -10.55 -2.69
CA ALA A 322 21.41 -9.82 -1.56
C ALA A 322 21.39 -8.31 -1.78
N ARG A 323 21.70 -7.81 -2.98
CA ARG A 323 21.61 -6.38 -3.31
C ARG A 323 20.19 -5.85 -3.16
N VAL A 324 19.17 -6.57 -3.64
CA VAL A 324 17.77 -6.15 -3.50
C VAL A 324 17.34 -6.14 -2.04
N ARG A 325 17.73 -7.15 -1.25
CA ARG A 325 17.47 -7.18 0.20
C ARG A 325 18.15 -6.02 0.94
N ALA A 326 19.40 -5.71 0.58
CA ALA A 326 20.12 -4.57 1.18
C ALA A 326 19.45 -3.23 0.87
N GLY A 327 19.01 -3.01 -0.37
CA GLY A 327 18.22 -1.82 -0.74
C GLY A 327 16.87 -1.78 -0.01
N ALA A 328 16.20 -2.92 0.13
CA ALA A 328 14.94 -3.04 0.86
C ALA A 328 15.12 -2.70 2.35
N ALA A 329 16.17 -3.20 2.99
CA ALA A 329 16.47 -2.94 4.41
C ALA A 329 16.67 -1.45 4.72
N GLN A 330 17.19 -0.65 3.78
CA GLN A 330 17.35 0.80 3.95
C GLN A 330 16.00 1.57 3.94
N LEU A 331 14.96 0.99 3.35
CA LEU A 331 13.63 1.59 3.23
C LEU A 331 12.59 0.92 4.14
N ALA A 332 12.96 -0.17 4.79
CA ALA A 332 12.07 -0.92 5.66
C ALA A 332 11.83 -0.19 6.99
N HIS A 333 10.56 -0.07 7.37
CA HIS A 333 10.13 0.46 8.66
C HIS A 333 9.18 -0.52 9.34
N PRO A 334 9.67 -1.68 9.85
CA PRO A 334 8.82 -2.66 10.50
C PRO A 334 8.16 -2.14 11.79
N ASP A 335 8.72 -1.10 12.39
CA ASP A 335 8.24 -0.39 13.58
C ASP A 335 7.30 0.80 13.26
N ALA A 336 7.02 1.07 11.96
CA ALA A 336 6.22 2.22 11.54
C ALA A 336 4.88 2.35 12.27
N ALA A 337 4.17 1.22 12.46
CA ALA A 337 2.89 1.23 13.17
C ALA A 337 3.02 1.67 14.63
N GLU A 338 4.13 1.35 15.31
CA GLU A 338 4.40 1.75 16.69
C GLU A 338 4.77 3.24 16.78
N ARG A 339 5.66 3.71 15.89
CA ARG A 339 6.08 5.11 15.82
C ARG A 339 4.89 6.04 15.53
N ILE A 340 4.04 5.65 14.57
CA ILE A 340 2.83 6.40 14.22
C ILE A 340 1.83 6.38 15.38
N ALA A 341 1.65 5.24 16.09
CA ALA A 341 0.77 5.17 17.25
C ALA A 341 1.24 6.08 18.39
N ALA A 342 2.56 6.18 18.60
CA ALA A 342 3.14 7.11 19.58
C ALA A 342 2.86 8.58 19.19
N ARG A 343 3.00 8.92 17.90
CA ARG A 343 2.70 10.26 17.39
C ARG A 343 1.21 10.63 17.52
N ILE A 344 0.30 9.67 17.27
CA ILE A 344 -1.13 9.87 17.49
C ILE A 344 -1.42 10.11 18.97
N ALA A 345 -0.79 9.34 19.88
CA ALA A 345 -0.95 9.52 21.32
C ALA A 345 -0.51 10.92 21.78
N ALA A 346 0.64 11.40 21.32
CA ALA A 346 1.12 12.75 21.62
C ALA A 346 0.12 13.81 21.10
N LEU A 347 -0.39 13.64 19.89
CA LEU A 347 -1.36 14.57 19.29
C LEU A 347 -2.66 14.65 20.09
N THR A 348 -3.16 13.51 20.63
CA THR A 348 -4.37 13.50 21.47
C THR A 348 -4.16 14.11 22.84
N GLN A 349 -2.96 13.97 23.44
CA GLN A 349 -2.64 14.58 24.73
C GLN A 349 -2.57 16.11 24.67
N THR A 350 -1.94 16.64 23.60
CA THR A 350 -1.88 18.09 23.39
C THR A 350 -3.28 18.72 23.26
N ALA A 351 -4.21 18.02 22.62
CA ALA A 351 -5.60 18.48 22.48
C ALA A 351 -6.41 18.45 23.79
N LEU A 352 -6.06 17.59 24.74
CA LEU A 352 -6.73 17.52 26.05
C LEU A 352 -6.20 18.55 27.03
N SER A 353 -5.02 19.13 26.76
CA SER A 353 -4.33 20.11 27.60
C SER A 353 -4.57 21.57 27.15
N ALA A 354 -5.15 21.77 25.97
CA ALA A 354 -5.49 23.07 25.37
C ALA A 354 -6.99 23.40 25.56
#